data_ed7c4fc6a603242cdc445e8f51ce67b2
#
_entry.id   ed7c4fc6a603242cdc445e8f51ce67b2
#
_cell.length_a   1.000
_cell.length_b   1.000
_cell.length_c   1.000
_cell.angle_alpha   90.00
_cell.angle_beta   90.00
_cell.angle_gamma   90.00
#
_symmetry.space_group_name_H-M   'P 1'
#
loop_
_entity.id
_entity.type
_entity.pdbx_description
1 polymer ?
#
loop_
_entity_poly.entity_id
_entity_poly.type
_entity_poly.pdbx_seq_one_letter_code
_entity_poly.pdbx_strand_id
1 'polypeptide(L)'
;MLRHPYVLAMTVGILFSVGADVGFSVAIPEYLKNVYKVDLNRAGMGPTVYFVAKTIAAFLGAVVFAKVSAAKCFPWCMGVGLAATAAIPLVGTPLAFLVCVFIVALMTANSFGMCMGLAIDRVPEKTNEITALMVMAIVGGGLVSALLGVAQRAFGAVGIVGVLLVCIAYLLALGLFAQKRA
;
A
#
# COMPACT_ATOMS: atom_id res chain seq x y z
N MET A 1 -12.34 10.17 20.62
CA MET A 1 -11.42 9.68 19.59
C MET A 1 -11.95 9.87 18.19
N LEU A 2 -13.13 9.38 17.85
CA LEU A 2 -13.77 9.59 16.53
C LEU A 2 -14.07 11.07 16.16
N ARG A 3 -13.85 12.01 17.07
CA ARG A 3 -14.01 13.45 16.82
C ARG A 3 -12.75 14.14 16.26
N HIS A 4 -11.61 13.47 16.18
CA HIS A 4 -10.41 14.02 15.54
C HIS A 4 -10.33 13.57 14.08
N PRO A 5 -10.72 14.42 13.12
CA PRO A 5 -10.80 14.04 11.71
C PRO A 5 -9.44 13.62 11.13
N TYR A 6 -8.34 14.17 11.67
CA TYR A 6 -6.99 13.77 11.26
C TYR A 6 -6.66 12.32 11.63
N VAL A 7 -6.95 11.93 12.89
CA VAL A 7 -6.71 10.55 13.37
C VAL A 7 -7.60 9.56 12.59
N LEU A 8 -8.86 9.93 12.35
CA LEU A 8 -9.75 9.10 11.57
C LEU A 8 -9.26 8.91 10.13
N ALA A 9 -8.79 9.99 9.48
CA ALA A 9 -8.22 9.91 8.14
C ALA A 9 -6.99 8.99 8.09
N MET A 10 -6.09 9.07 9.08
CA MET A 10 -4.92 8.18 9.19
C MET A 10 -5.34 6.72 9.45
N THR A 11 -6.37 6.49 10.25
CA THR A 11 -6.93 5.15 10.51
C THR A 11 -7.48 4.53 9.22
N VAL A 12 -8.23 5.29 8.43
CA VAL A 12 -8.70 4.86 7.11
C VAL A 12 -7.50 4.65 6.16
N GLY A 13 -6.44 5.44 6.30
CA GLY A 13 -5.17 5.22 5.58
C GLY A 13 -4.56 3.85 5.87
N ILE A 14 -4.57 3.41 7.11
CA ILE A 14 -4.10 2.07 7.48
C ILE A 14 -4.98 0.98 6.86
N LEU A 15 -6.30 1.16 6.86
CA LEU A 15 -7.23 0.23 6.21
C LEU A 15 -6.87 0.05 4.73
N PHE A 16 -6.63 1.13 3.99
CA PHE A 16 -6.24 1.08 2.58
C PHE A 16 -4.80 0.58 2.39
N SER A 17 -3.87 0.91 3.30
CA SER A 17 -2.50 0.42 3.24
C SER A 17 -2.44 -1.10 3.36
N VAL A 18 -3.07 -1.66 4.40
CA VAL A 18 -3.12 -3.12 4.61
C VAL A 18 -3.93 -3.80 3.50
N GLY A 19 -5.01 -3.14 3.06
CA GLY A 19 -5.82 -3.61 1.95
C GLY A 19 -5.03 -3.72 0.65
N ALA A 20 -4.20 -2.72 0.33
CA ALA A 20 -3.31 -2.77 -0.82
C ALA A 20 -2.27 -3.87 -0.69
N ASP A 21 -1.68 -4.07 0.50
CA ASP A 21 -0.67 -5.10 0.75
C ASP A 21 -1.22 -6.51 0.51
N VAL A 22 -2.35 -6.82 1.12
CA VAL A 22 -3.03 -8.10 0.89
C VAL A 22 -3.47 -8.21 -0.57
N GLY A 23 -3.97 -7.12 -1.14
CA GLY A 23 -4.37 -7.04 -2.52
C GLY A 23 -3.25 -7.38 -3.49
N PHE A 24 -2.07 -6.80 -3.34
CA PHE A 24 -0.91 -7.13 -4.18
C PHE A 24 -0.47 -8.58 -4.02
N SER A 25 -0.45 -9.11 -2.79
CA SER A 25 -0.03 -10.50 -2.55
C SER A 25 -0.92 -11.52 -3.28
N VAL A 26 -2.21 -11.24 -3.39
CA VAL A 26 -3.19 -12.08 -4.12
C VAL A 26 -3.15 -11.79 -5.63
N ALA A 27 -3.04 -10.53 -6.01
CA ALA A 27 -3.11 -10.11 -7.41
C ALA A 27 -1.89 -10.53 -8.24
N ILE A 28 -0.68 -10.56 -7.65
CA ILE A 28 0.56 -10.84 -8.37
C ILE A 28 0.54 -12.20 -9.04
N PRO A 29 0.30 -13.34 -8.34
CA PRO A 29 0.32 -14.66 -8.99
C PRO A 29 -0.79 -14.79 -10.03
N GLU A 30 -1.93 -14.16 -9.76
CA GLU A 30 -3.06 -14.21 -10.65
C GLU A 30 -2.81 -13.43 -11.95
N TYR A 31 -2.19 -12.27 -11.84
CA TYR A 31 -1.80 -11.45 -13.00
C TYR A 31 -0.75 -12.17 -13.85
N LEU A 32 0.28 -12.77 -13.22
CA LEU A 32 1.31 -13.56 -13.90
C LEU A 32 0.69 -14.74 -14.65
N LYS A 33 -0.24 -15.46 -14.05
CA LYS A 33 -0.92 -16.61 -14.66
C LYS A 33 -1.86 -16.19 -15.78
N ASN A 34 -2.72 -15.22 -15.55
CA ASN A 34 -3.83 -14.90 -16.45
C ASN A 34 -3.39 -14.02 -17.63
N VAL A 35 -2.51 -13.06 -17.40
CA VAL A 35 -2.05 -12.10 -18.42
C VAL A 35 -0.81 -12.62 -19.14
N TYR A 36 0.21 -13.04 -18.40
CA TYR A 36 1.48 -13.46 -19.00
C TYR A 36 1.59 -14.96 -19.25
N LYS A 37 0.57 -15.76 -18.86
CA LYS A 37 0.54 -17.23 -19.04
C LYS A 37 1.75 -17.94 -18.43
N VAL A 38 2.30 -17.38 -17.35
CA VAL A 38 3.41 -17.98 -16.60
C VAL A 38 2.92 -19.22 -15.88
N ASP A 39 3.75 -20.28 -15.85
CA ASP A 39 3.44 -21.51 -15.13
C ASP A 39 3.09 -21.26 -13.65
N LEU A 40 2.15 -22.03 -13.11
CA LEU A 40 1.60 -21.83 -11.75
C LEU A 40 2.67 -21.84 -10.67
N ASN A 41 3.67 -22.73 -10.79
CA ASN A 41 4.76 -22.82 -9.82
C ASN A 41 5.61 -21.55 -9.81
N ARG A 42 5.90 -20.97 -10.98
CA ARG A 42 6.66 -19.72 -11.11
C ARG A 42 5.81 -18.50 -10.74
N ALA A 43 4.53 -18.48 -11.09
CA ALA A 43 3.62 -17.42 -10.71
C ALA A 43 3.46 -17.31 -9.20
N GLY A 44 3.45 -18.45 -8.47
CA GLY A 44 3.41 -18.51 -7.01
C GLY A 44 4.64 -17.91 -6.33
N MET A 45 5.76 -17.75 -7.02
CA MET A 45 6.95 -17.06 -6.50
C MET A 45 6.86 -15.52 -6.60
N GLY A 46 5.91 -14.99 -7.36
CA GLY A 46 5.74 -13.55 -7.54
C GLY A 46 5.59 -12.77 -6.22
N PRO A 47 4.75 -13.20 -5.26
CA PRO A 47 4.65 -12.57 -3.95
C PRO A 47 5.96 -12.53 -3.18
N THR A 48 6.88 -13.47 -3.40
CA THR A 48 8.20 -13.45 -2.77
C THR A 48 8.98 -12.19 -3.15
N VAL A 49 8.94 -11.78 -4.42
CA VAL A 49 9.57 -10.54 -4.90
C VAL A 49 8.98 -9.33 -4.16
N TYR A 50 7.67 -9.30 -3.99
CA TYR A 50 6.96 -8.25 -3.27
C TYR A 50 7.41 -8.16 -1.80
N PHE A 51 7.43 -9.28 -1.09
CA PHE A 51 7.79 -9.30 0.34
C PHE A 51 9.29 -9.08 0.58
N VAL A 52 10.16 -9.54 -0.31
CA VAL A 52 11.61 -9.22 -0.26
C VAL A 52 11.81 -7.71 -0.41
N ALA A 53 11.15 -7.08 -1.39
CA ALA A 53 11.23 -5.63 -1.56
C ALA A 53 10.73 -4.89 -0.32
N LYS A 54 9.62 -5.33 0.29
CA LYS A 54 9.10 -4.75 1.53
C LYS A 54 10.07 -4.88 2.70
N THR A 55 10.71 -6.03 2.84
CA THR A 55 11.71 -6.24 3.89
C THR A 55 12.89 -5.29 3.72
N ILE A 56 13.43 -5.17 2.51
CA ILE A 56 14.48 -4.20 2.20
C ILE A 56 14.04 -2.78 2.54
N ALA A 57 12.84 -2.40 2.13
CA ALA A 57 12.30 -1.07 2.35
C ALA A 57 12.03 -0.77 3.84
N ALA A 58 11.67 -1.77 4.65
CA ALA A 58 11.50 -1.61 6.09
C ALA A 58 12.83 -1.21 6.77
N PHE A 59 13.93 -1.88 6.41
CA PHE A 59 15.26 -1.53 6.90
C PHE A 59 15.72 -0.16 6.40
N LEU A 60 15.55 0.12 5.11
CA LEU A 60 15.88 1.43 4.55
C LEU A 60 15.03 2.55 5.18
N GLY A 61 13.76 2.28 5.43
CA GLY A 61 12.85 3.21 6.09
C GLY A 61 13.31 3.60 7.49
N ALA A 62 13.80 2.64 8.29
CA ALA A 62 14.35 2.92 9.60
C ALA A 62 15.50 3.94 9.55
N VAL A 63 16.38 3.84 8.55
CA VAL A 63 17.49 4.77 8.34
C VAL A 63 17.02 6.12 7.80
N VAL A 64 16.10 6.11 6.85
CA VAL A 64 15.59 7.33 6.20
C VAL A 64 14.78 8.18 7.18
N PHE A 65 13.88 7.57 7.96
CA PHE A 65 13.02 8.30 8.90
C PHE A 65 13.77 8.80 10.13
N ALA A 66 14.96 8.30 10.41
CA ALA A 66 15.85 8.91 11.39
C ALA A 66 16.38 10.29 10.95
N LYS A 67 16.38 10.59 9.64
CA LYS A 67 16.94 11.82 9.08
C LYS A 67 15.91 12.72 8.40
N VAL A 68 14.80 12.15 7.91
CA VAL A 68 13.78 12.87 7.13
C VAL A 68 12.40 12.66 7.75
N SER A 69 11.65 13.76 7.88
CA SER A 69 10.28 13.72 8.41
C SER A 69 9.37 12.80 7.58
N ALA A 70 8.63 11.94 8.26
CA ALA A 70 7.63 11.05 7.65
C ALA A 70 6.60 11.82 6.81
N ALA A 71 6.19 13.02 7.24
CA ALA A 71 5.25 13.86 6.52
C ALA A 71 5.77 14.31 5.15
N LYS A 72 7.08 14.48 4.97
CA LYS A 72 7.70 14.84 3.68
C LYS A 72 7.89 13.64 2.78
N CYS A 73 8.29 12.49 3.33
CA CYS A 73 8.54 11.27 2.58
C CYS A 73 7.24 10.63 2.07
N PHE A 74 6.17 10.69 2.86
CA PHE A 74 4.94 9.97 2.59
C PHE A 74 4.35 10.26 1.19
N PRO A 75 4.08 11.53 0.80
CA PRO A 75 3.51 11.80 -0.51
C PRO A 75 4.46 11.40 -1.66
N TRP A 76 5.77 11.52 -1.50
CA TRP A 76 6.73 11.10 -2.50
C TRP A 76 6.71 9.59 -2.73
N CYS A 77 6.75 8.81 -1.65
CA CYS A 77 6.66 7.35 -1.73
C CYS A 77 5.34 6.90 -2.38
N MET A 78 4.22 7.49 -1.96
CA MET A 78 2.92 7.14 -2.53
C MET A 78 2.77 7.58 -3.98
N GLY A 79 3.34 8.73 -4.36
CA GLY A 79 3.34 9.21 -5.75
C GLY A 79 4.09 8.27 -6.69
N VAL A 80 5.29 7.85 -6.32
CA VAL A 80 6.07 6.86 -7.09
C VAL A 80 5.37 5.50 -7.11
N GLY A 81 4.83 5.05 -5.98
CA GLY A 81 4.05 3.81 -5.89
C GLY A 81 2.81 3.84 -6.80
N LEU A 82 2.10 4.96 -6.85
CA LEU A 82 0.95 5.17 -7.72
C LEU A 82 1.34 5.10 -9.20
N ALA A 83 2.42 5.79 -9.58
CA ALA A 83 2.92 5.78 -10.95
C ALA A 83 3.35 4.37 -11.40
N ALA A 84 4.07 3.64 -10.52
CA ALA A 84 4.47 2.27 -10.79
C ALA A 84 3.27 1.32 -10.91
N THR A 85 2.23 1.50 -10.08
CA THR A 85 0.99 0.71 -10.17
C THR A 85 0.23 1.02 -11.46
N ALA A 86 0.17 2.29 -11.87
CA ALA A 86 -0.47 2.70 -13.12
C ALA A 86 0.29 2.18 -14.36
N ALA A 87 1.58 1.94 -14.26
CA ALA A 87 2.39 1.36 -15.33
C ALA A 87 2.13 -0.15 -15.53
N ILE A 88 1.61 -0.86 -14.51
CA ILE A 88 1.39 -2.33 -14.58
C ILE A 88 0.64 -2.77 -15.85
N PRO A 89 -0.51 -2.18 -16.23
CA PRO A 89 -1.23 -2.61 -17.43
C PRO A 89 -0.52 -2.26 -18.75
N LEU A 90 0.48 -1.37 -18.72
CA LEU A 90 1.21 -0.93 -19.91
C LEU A 90 2.43 -1.80 -20.23
N VAL A 91 2.89 -2.60 -19.26
CA VAL A 91 4.08 -3.44 -19.45
C VAL A 91 3.70 -4.77 -20.11
N GLY A 92 4.47 -5.15 -21.14
CA GLY A 92 4.22 -6.33 -21.96
C GLY A 92 4.98 -7.60 -21.54
N THR A 93 5.85 -7.53 -20.51
CA THR A 93 6.69 -8.66 -20.10
C THR A 93 6.57 -8.99 -18.62
N PRO A 94 6.65 -10.27 -18.23
CA PRO A 94 6.61 -10.67 -16.81
C PRO A 94 7.70 -10.02 -15.96
N LEU A 95 8.88 -9.82 -16.55
CA LEU A 95 10.00 -9.19 -15.84
C LEU A 95 9.72 -7.71 -15.54
N ALA A 96 9.23 -6.95 -16.52
CA ALA A 96 8.86 -5.55 -16.31
C ALA A 96 7.72 -5.40 -15.30
N PHE A 97 6.75 -6.32 -15.31
CA PHE A 97 5.71 -6.41 -14.29
C PHE A 97 6.31 -6.60 -12.89
N LEU A 98 7.22 -7.55 -12.71
CA LEU A 98 7.87 -7.80 -11.42
C LEU A 98 8.71 -6.60 -10.95
N VAL A 99 9.34 -5.86 -11.87
CA VAL A 99 10.05 -4.61 -11.54
C VAL A 99 9.07 -3.55 -11.04
N CYS A 100 7.93 -3.36 -11.70
CA CYS A 100 6.89 -2.45 -11.21
C CYS A 100 6.40 -2.86 -9.81
N VAL A 101 6.12 -4.15 -9.60
CA VAL A 101 5.71 -4.72 -8.30
C VAL A 101 6.78 -4.45 -7.23
N PHE A 102 8.05 -4.64 -7.56
CA PHE A 102 9.17 -4.38 -6.66
C PHE A 102 9.22 -2.90 -6.24
N ILE A 103 9.07 -1.97 -7.19
CA ILE A 103 9.03 -0.52 -6.91
C ILE A 103 7.83 -0.18 -6.02
N VAL A 104 6.64 -0.69 -6.33
CA VAL A 104 5.45 -0.48 -5.51
C VAL A 104 5.68 -0.96 -4.08
N ALA A 105 6.23 -2.18 -3.92
CA ALA A 105 6.52 -2.75 -2.62
C ALA A 105 7.50 -1.91 -1.81
N LEU A 106 8.57 -1.41 -2.44
CA LEU A 106 9.53 -0.50 -1.80
C LEU A 106 8.85 0.78 -1.29
N MET A 107 7.99 1.37 -2.12
CA MET A 107 7.36 2.66 -1.82
C MET A 107 6.24 2.56 -0.80
N THR A 108 5.49 1.46 -0.79
CA THR A 108 4.34 1.27 0.14
C THR A 108 4.71 0.60 1.45
N ALA A 109 5.90 0.03 1.58
CA ALA A 109 6.31 -0.77 2.75
C ALA A 109 6.09 -0.09 4.10
N ASN A 110 6.42 1.19 4.18
CA ASN A 110 6.38 1.96 5.43
C ASN A 110 5.09 2.78 5.62
N SER A 111 4.11 2.65 4.73
CA SER A 111 2.86 3.44 4.76
C SER A 111 2.08 3.28 6.06
N PHE A 112 2.03 2.05 6.61
CA PHE A 112 1.41 1.78 7.91
C PHE A 112 2.10 2.57 9.04
N GLY A 113 3.44 2.46 9.13
CA GLY A 113 4.23 3.15 10.15
C GLY A 113 4.15 4.68 10.03
N MET A 114 4.11 5.21 8.80
CA MET A 114 3.95 6.65 8.56
C MET A 114 2.56 7.13 9.02
N CYS A 115 1.49 6.43 8.67
CA CYS A 115 0.14 6.78 9.13
C CYS A 115 0.03 6.75 10.65
N MET A 116 0.59 5.70 11.28
CA MET A 116 0.56 5.53 12.72
C MET A 116 1.38 6.61 13.44
N GLY A 117 2.63 6.85 13.01
CA GLY A 117 3.50 7.86 13.58
C GLY A 117 2.90 9.26 13.49
N LEU A 118 2.43 9.66 12.31
CA LEU A 118 1.80 10.97 12.11
C LEU A 118 0.53 11.19 12.95
N ALA A 119 -0.23 10.13 13.24
CA ALA A 119 -1.39 10.24 14.11
C ALA A 119 -1.02 10.37 15.58
N ILE A 120 -0.01 9.61 16.04
CA ILE A 120 0.49 9.66 17.41
C ILE A 120 1.15 11.02 17.68
N ASP A 121 1.96 11.52 16.76
CA ASP A 121 2.62 12.83 16.87
C ASP A 121 1.59 13.98 17.03
N ARG A 122 0.40 13.81 16.46
CA ARG A 122 -0.67 14.83 16.55
C ARG A 122 -1.40 14.84 17.88
N VAL A 123 -1.53 13.67 18.55
CA VAL A 123 -2.26 13.53 19.81
C VAL A 123 -1.50 12.54 20.72
N PRO A 124 -0.30 12.93 21.22
CA PRO A 124 0.57 12.02 21.98
C PRO A 124 -0.07 11.53 23.29
N GLU A 125 -0.97 12.32 23.87
CA GLU A 125 -1.69 11.96 25.11
C GLU A 125 -2.57 10.72 24.98
N LYS A 126 -2.94 10.33 23.73
CA LYS A 126 -3.87 9.23 23.42
C LYS A 126 -3.23 8.12 22.59
N THR A 127 -1.93 7.93 22.72
CA THR A 127 -1.16 6.94 21.95
C THR A 127 -1.75 5.55 22.02
N ASN A 128 -2.12 5.07 23.21
CA ASN A 128 -2.67 3.72 23.38
C ASN A 128 -4.02 3.54 22.64
N GLU A 129 -4.89 4.54 22.72
CA GLU A 129 -6.19 4.51 22.08
C GLU A 129 -6.06 4.61 20.55
N ILE A 130 -5.12 5.44 20.06
CA ILE A 130 -4.82 5.57 18.63
C ILE A 130 -4.29 4.24 18.10
N THR A 131 -3.33 3.63 18.79
CA THR A 131 -2.75 2.34 18.43
C THR A 131 -3.84 1.26 18.36
N ALA A 132 -4.71 1.17 19.37
CA ALA A 132 -5.81 0.20 19.37
C ALA A 132 -6.76 0.40 18.18
N LEU A 133 -7.14 1.66 17.88
CA LEU A 133 -8.00 1.98 16.73
C LEU A 133 -7.35 1.60 15.40
N MET A 134 -6.06 1.87 15.26
CA MET A 134 -5.31 1.59 14.04
C MET A 134 -5.05 0.10 13.84
N VAL A 135 -4.84 -0.66 14.91
CA VAL A 135 -4.75 -2.13 14.84
C VAL A 135 -6.09 -2.73 14.40
N MET A 136 -7.22 -2.18 14.88
CA MET A 136 -8.53 -2.59 14.38
C MET A 136 -8.71 -2.32 12.87
N ALA A 137 -8.10 -1.27 12.34
CA ALA A 137 -8.18 -0.94 10.91
C ALA A 137 -7.45 -1.97 9.99
N ILE A 138 -6.64 -2.87 10.55
CA ILE A 138 -6.01 -3.98 9.82
C ILE A 138 -7.06 -4.91 9.16
N VAL A 139 -8.27 -4.96 9.70
CA VAL A 139 -9.43 -5.65 9.07
C VAL A 139 -9.66 -5.19 7.61
N GLY A 140 -9.18 -3.99 7.25
CA GLY A 140 -9.19 -3.49 5.87
C GLY A 140 -8.61 -4.45 4.84
N GLY A 141 -7.63 -5.29 5.23
CA GLY A 141 -7.11 -6.35 4.36
C GLY A 141 -8.20 -7.28 3.83
N GLY A 142 -9.12 -7.71 4.68
CA GLY A 142 -10.25 -8.54 4.27
C GLY A 142 -11.26 -7.81 3.39
N LEU A 143 -11.58 -6.55 3.71
CA LEU A 143 -12.52 -5.73 2.94
C LEU A 143 -12.01 -5.47 1.52
N VAL A 144 -10.76 -5.06 1.38
CA VAL A 144 -10.16 -4.80 0.07
C VAL A 144 -10.03 -6.08 -0.74
N SER A 145 -9.70 -7.22 -0.12
CA SER A 145 -9.67 -8.52 -0.80
C SER A 145 -11.04 -8.91 -1.36
N ALA A 146 -12.12 -8.65 -0.64
CA ALA A 146 -13.47 -8.88 -1.15
C ALA A 146 -13.78 -7.98 -2.36
N LEU A 147 -13.41 -6.69 -2.29
CA LEU A 147 -13.57 -5.75 -3.41
C LEU A 147 -12.74 -6.17 -4.63
N LEU A 148 -11.52 -6.66 -4.43
CA LEU A 148 -10.67 -7.20 -5.50
C LEU A 148 -11.35 -8.39 -6.20
N GLY A 149 -11.94 -9.31 -5.44
CA GLY A 149 -12.67 -10.44 -6.00
C GLY A 149 -13.87 -10.02 -6.87
N VAL A 150 -14.61 -9.00 -6.44
CA VAL A 150 -15.72 -8.43 -7.22
C VAL A 150 -15.20 -7.71 -8.48
N ALA A 151 -14.18 -6.85 -8.31
CA ALA A 151 -13.60 -6.09 -9.42
C ALA A 151 -12.99 -7.02 -10.48
N GLN A 152 -12.36 -8.11 -10.06
CA GLN A 152 -11.81 -9.11 -10.94
C GLN A 152 -12.89 -9.84 -11.75
N ARG A 153 -14.01 -10.21 -11.14
CA ARG A 153 -15.13 -10.84 -11.84
C ARG A 153 -15.75 -9.91 -12.87
N ALA A 154 -15.83 -8.61 -12.58
CA ALA A 154 -16.45 -7.62 -13.46
C ALA A 154 -15.53 -7.14 -14.59
N PHE A 155 -14.24 -6.91 -14.29
CA PHE A 155 -13.30 -6.23 -15.20
C PHE A 155 -11.99 -7.01 -15.41
N GLY A 156 -11.87 -8.23 -14.91
CA GLY A 156 -10.65 -9.03 -15.01
C GLY A 156 -9.44 -8.41 -14.31
N ALA A 157 -8.24 -8.59 -14.88
CA ALA A 157 -6.98 -8.09 -14.31
C ALA A 157 -6.94 -6.55 -14.18
N VAL A 158 -7.61 -5.83 -15.07
CA VAL A 158 -7.69 -4.35 -15.02
C VAL A 158 -8.47 -3.89 -13.80
N GLY A 159 -9.53 -4.63 -13.42
CA GLY A 159 -10.30 -4.34 -12.21
C GLY A 159 -9.45 -4.42 -10.94
N ILE A 160 -8.57 -5.42 -10.86
CA ILE A 160 -7.64 -5.57 -9.74
C ILE A 160 -6.73 -4.33 -9.62
N VAL A 161 -6.09 -3.94 -10.72
CA VAL A 161 -5.20 -2.77 -10.75
C VAL A 161 -5.97 -1.50 -10.39
N GLY A 162 -7.22 -1.37 -10.86
CA GLY A 162 -8.09 -0.23 -10.53
C GLY A 162 -8.34 -0.07 -9.03
N VAL A 163 -8.65 -1.16 -8.32
CA VAL A 163 -8.84 -1.12 -6.86
C VAL A 163 -7.53 -0.73 -6.14
N LEU A 164 -6.41 -1.30 -6.56
CA LEU A 164 -5.10 -0.99 -5.97
C LEU A 164 -4.70 0.48 -6.21
N LEU A 165 -4.99 1.03 -7.40
CA LEU A 165 -4.79 2.44 -7.70
C LEU A 165 -5.61 3.34 -6.78
N VAL A 166 -6.87 3.01 -6.51
CA VAL A 166 -7.72 3.77 -5.58
C VAL A 166 -7.12 3.76 -4.17
N CYS A 167 -6.65 2.60 -3.69
CA CYS A 167 -6.02 2.49 -2.38
C CYS A 167 -4.78 3.39 -2.26
N ILE A 168 -3.87 3.32 -3.25
CA ILE A 168 -2.63 4.11 -3.24
C ILE A 168 -2.92 5.61 -3.47
N ALA A 169 -3.89 5.95 -4.32
CA ALA A 169 -4.31 7.32 -4.54
C ALA A 169 -4.86 7.97 -3.25
N TYR A 170 -5.64 7.21 -2.46
CA TYR A 170 -6.07 7.68 -1.14
C TYR A 170 -4.88 7.94 -0.22
N LEU A 171 -3.91 7.03 -0.17
CA LEU A 171 -2.69 7.20 0.63
C LEU A 171 -1.87 8.41 0.18
N LEU A 172 -1.79 8.68 -1.13
CA LEU A 172 -1.14 9.87 -1.67
C LEU A 172 -1.87 11.14 -1.22
N ALA A 173 -3.20 11.18 -1.36
CA ALA A 173 -4.00 12.32 -0.92
C ALA A 173 -3.82 12.57 0.60
N LEU A 174 -3.78 11.50 1.39
CA LEU A 174 -3.53 11.55 2.82
C LEU A 174 -2.13 12.08 3.15
N GLY A 175 -1.11 11.65 2.40
CA GLY A 175 0.26 12.15 2.55
C GLY A 175 0.38 13.64 2.24
N LEU A 176 -0.26 14.11 1.17
CA LEU A 176 -0.32 15.54 0.83
C LEU A 176 -1.07 16.36 1.90
N PHE A 177 -2.13 15.78 2.45
CA PHE A 177 -2.87 16.41 3.55
C PHE A 177 -2.03 16.51 4.83
N ALA A 178 -1.27 15.45 5.16
CA ALA A 178 -0.36 15.44 6.29
C ALA A 178 0.78 16.46 6.13
N GLN A 179 1.36 16.54 4.94
CA GLN A 179 2.43 17.50 4.64
C GLN A 179 2.01 18.96 4.79
N LYS A 180 0.76 19.30 4.45
CA LYS A 180 0.23 20.68 4.61
C LYS A 180 -0.02 21.05 6.08
N ARG A 181 -0.06 20.08 6.98
CA ARG A 181 -0.36 20.28 8.40
C ARG A 181 0.81 20.03 9.34
N ALA A 182 1.95 19.58 8.82
CA ALA A 182 3.23 19.42 9.50
C ALA A 182 4.04 20.72 9.44
#